data_194f65e4d9c9873cac096028f87547a6
#
_entry.id   194f65e4d9c9873cac096028f87547a6
#
_cell.length_a   1.000
_cell.length_b   1.000
_cell.length_c   1.000
_cell.angle_alpha   90.00
_cell.angle_beta   90.00
_cell.angle_gamma   90.00
#
_symmetry.space_group_name_H-M   'P 1'
#
loop_
_entity.id
_entity.type
_entity.pdbx_description
1 polymer ?
#
loop_
_entity_poly.entity_id
_entity_poly.type
_entity_poly.pdbx_seq_one_letter_code
_entity_poly.pdbx_strand_id
1 'polypeptide(L)'
;CRASVSCQSAEELANMRLGALLYTLGYGGAMLALCMLVPLFVSIVGGHWAHARNFTMGLTLTTFVSGALIISGLPTRRLPARNIDLLAVMLLFWFVLPILASIPLTSAIQVRSFMAGYFEAVSSLTTSGGGVIIYPQFEDAPILVWRALLGWLGGLWTLVFAVAVLAPFAIGGLSLVGSPLLQHDEDAALSSRLGRPMRVIFPYYLALTILGVIGMAAGGNGFVSSFCMALSGISGTGTS
;
A
#
# COMPACT_ATOMS: atom_id res chain seq x y z
N CYS A 1 -24.51 22.95 -31.37
CA CYS A 1 -24.97 21.58 -31.21
C CYS A 1 -23.82 20.54 -31.27
N ARG A 2 -22.83 20.61 -32.21
CA ARG A 2 -21.67 19.68 -32.24
C ARG A 2 -20.69 19.88 -31.08
N ALA A 3 -20.46 21.11 -30.63
CA ALA A 3 -19.56 21.42 -29.54
C ALA A 3 -20.11 20.97 -28.17
N SER A 4 -21.42 21.00 -27.95
CA SER A 4 -22.05 20.51 -26.72
C SER A 4 -21.99 18.99 -26.58
N VAL A 5 -22.16 18.25 -27.69
CA VAL A 5 -22.08 16.80 -27.71
C VAL A 5 -20.63 16.32 -27.46
N SER A 6 -19.63 17.03 -28.01
CA SER A 6 -18.21 16.69 -27.76
C SER A 6 -17.75 16.99 -26.33
N CYS A 7 -18.31 18.03 -25.68
CA CYS A 7 -18.01 18.35 -24.30
C CYS A 7 -18.61 17.31 -23.33
N GLN A 8 -19.85 16.90 -23.59
CA GLN A 8 -20.56 15.93 -22.78
C GLN A 8 -19.91 14.53 -22.86
N SER A 9 -19.45 14.13 -24.03
CA SER A 9 -18.71 12.87 -24.20
C SER A 9 -17.31 12.88 -23.51
N ALA A 10 -16.65 14.05 -23.45
CA ALA A 10 -15.39 14.19 -22.76
C ALA A 10 -15.55 14.12 -21.23
N GLU A 11 -16.62 14.70 -20.69
CA GLU A 11 -16.94 14.62 -19.26
C GLU A 11 -17.33 13.19 -18.84
N GLU A 12 -18.12 12.49 -19.64
CA GLU A 12 -18.46 11.07 -19.39
C GLU A 12 -17.21 10.18 -19.39
N LEU A 13 -16.30 10.37 -20.34
CA LEU A 13 -15.03 9.64 -20.39
C LEU A 13 -14.14 9.95 -19.19
N ALA A 14 -14.09 11.20 -18.73
CA ALA A 14 -13.34 11.59 -17.54
C ALA A 14 -13.92 10.94 -16.27
N ASN A 15 -15.23 10.95 -16.11
CA ASN A 15 -15.93 10.32 -15.00
C ASN A 15 -15.75 8.80 -14.97
N MET A 16 -15.80 8.14 -16.13
CA MET A 16 -15.55 6.70 -16.23
C MET A 16 -14.11 6.32 -15.84
N ARG A 17 -13.13 7.16 -16.18
CA ARG A 17 -11.73 6.95 -15.80
C ARG A 17 -11.52 7.15 -14.31
N LEU A 18 -12.10 8.20 -13.74
CA LEU A 18 -12.07 8.45 -12.32
C LEU A 18 -12.58 7.22 -11.53
N GLY A 19 -13.66 6.59 -11.98
CA GLY A 19 -14.17 5.37 -11.35
C GLY A 19 -13.18 4.21 -11.34
N ALA A 20 -12.43 3.99 -12.43
CA ALA A 20 -11.40 2.95 -12.49
C ALA A 20 -10.22 3.24 -11.53
N LEU A 21 -9.83 4.51 -11.39
CA LEU A 21 -8.83 4.95 -10.41
C LEU A 21 -9.31 4.71 -8.97
N LEU A 22 -10.56 5.13 -8.66
CA LEU A 22 -11.18 4.94 -7.35
C LEU A 22 -11.28 3.46 -6.97
N TYR A 23 -11.69 2.61 -7.92
CA TYR A 23 -11.75 1.17 -7.73
C TYR A 23 -10.39 0.58 -7.32
N THR A 24 -9.34 0.95 -8.02
CA THR A 24 -7.98 0.45 -7.78
C THR A 24 -7.43 0.97 -6.45
N LEU A 25 -7.66 2.26 -6.15
CA LEU A 25 -7.28 2.86 -4.87
C LEU A 25 -8.01 2.21 -3.69
N GLY A 26 -9.29 1.87 -3.86
CA GLY A 26 -10.09 1.16 -2.89
C GLY A 26 -9.51 -0.22 -2.54
N TYR A 27 -8.99 -0.97 -3.52
CA TYR A 27 -8.28 -2.22 -3.26
C TYR A 27 -7.00 -2.02 -2.46
N GLY A 28 -6.23 -0.96 -2.77
CA GLY A 28 -5.05 -0.59 -1.97
C GLY A 28 -5.41 -0.28 -0.51
N GLY A 29 -6.50 0.46 -0.30
CA GLY A 29 -7.01 0.73 1.04
C GLY A 29 -7.55 -0.51 1.76
N ALA A 30 -8.18 -1.46 1.04
CA ALA A 30 -8.60 -2.73 1.61
C ALA A 30 -7.40 -3.59 2.08
N MET A 31 -6.31 -3.61 1.31
CA MET A 31 -5.06 -4.26 1.75
C MET A 31 -4.48 -3.57 3.00
N LEU A 32 -4.51 -2.23 3.04
CA LEU A 32 -4.08 -1.47 4.21
C LEU A 32 -4.93 -1.83 5.44
N ALA A 33 -6.26 -1.90 5.30
CA ALA A 33 -7.18 -2.31 6.36
C ALA A 33 -6.87 -3.74 6.86
N LEU A 34 -6.59 -4.66 5.94
CA LEU A 34 -6.22 -6.03 6.30
C LEU A 34 -4.91 -6.06 7.13
N CYS A 35 -3.92 -5.27 6.74
CA CYS A 35 -2.67 -5.15 7.49
C CYS A 35 -2.88 -4.54 8.89
N MET A 36 -3.87 -3.66 9.10
CA MET A 36 -4.20 -3.08 10.42
C MET A 36 -4.67 -4.13 11.45
N LEU A 37 -5.16 -5.30 11.00
CA LEU A 37 -5.57 -6.37 11.91
C LEU A 37 -4.40 -6.90 12.74
N VAL A 38 -3.19 -6.92 12.20
CA VAL A 38 -2.00 -7.44 12.89
C VAL A 38 -1.63 -6.59 14.11
N PRO A 39 -1.39 -5.26 14.00
CA PRO A 39 -1.10 -4.44 15.16
C PRO A 39 -2.30 -4.30 16.10
N LEU A 40 -3.52 -4.38 15.60
CA LEU A 40 -4.72 -4.47 16.45
C LEU A 40 -4.66 -5.71 17.35
N PHE A 41 -4.36 -6.87 16.77
CA PHE A 41 -4.19 -8.11 17.53
C PHE A 41 -3.08 -7.99 18.57
N VAL A 42 -1.92 -7.46 18.18
CA VAL A 42 -0.78 -7.20 19.09
C VAL A 42 -1.19 -6.25 20.23
N SER A 43 -1.99 -5.22 19.93
CA SER A 43 -2.49 -4.28 20.93
C SER A 43 -3.39 -4.96 21.97
N ILE A 44 -4.29 -5.83 21.53
CA ILE A 44 -5.23 -6.55 22.41
C ILE A 44 -4.49 -7.54 23.30
N VAL A 45 -3.60 -8.34 22.72
CA VAL A 45 -2.81 -9.34 23.46
C VAL A 45 -1.84 -8.67 24.45
N GLY A 46 -1.25 -7.54 24.06
CA GLY A 46 -0.33 -6.76 24.91
C GLY A 46 -1.02 -5.90 25.96
N GLY A 47 -2.37 -5.84 25.98
CA GLY A 47 -3.12 -4.99 26.92
C GLY A 47 -3.04 -3.48 26.62
N HIS A 48 -2.57 -3.08 25.45
CA HIS A 48 -2.44 -1.69 25.02
C HIS A 48 -3.79 -1.12 24.50
N TRP A 49 -4.76 -0.94 25.38
CA TRP A 49 -6.15 -0.58 25.02
C TRP A 49 -6.29 0.76 24.29
N ALA A 50 -5.41 1.72 24.57
CA ALA A 50 -5.40 3.00 23.86
C ALA A 50 -5.05 2.82 22.39
N HIS A 51 -4.02 2.03 22.09
CA HIS A 51 -3.66 1.69 20.71
C HIS A 51 -4.73 0.83 20.04
N ALA A 52 -5.28 -0.18 20.74
CA ALA A 52 -6.36 -1.02 20.21
C ALA A 52 -7.56 -0.17 19.73
N ARG A 53 -7.96 0.84 20.52
CA ARG A 53 -9.04 1.76 20.14
C ARG A 53 -8.69 2.54 18.87
N ASN A 54 -7.48 3.07 18.77
CA ASN A 54 -7.07 3.86 17.59
C ASN A 54 -6.91 2.98 16.34
N PHE A 55 -6.40 1.75 16.47
CA PHE A 55 -6.38 0.79 15.36
C PHE A 55 -7.78 0.37 14.94
N THR A 56 -8.73 0.19 15.87
CA THR A 56 -10.12 -0.10 15.55
C THR A 56 -10.77 1.07 14.79
N MET A 57 -10.55 2.31 15.22
CA MET A 57 -11.04 3.50 14.51
C MET A 57 -10.42 3.61 13.11
N GLY A 58 -9.11 3.42 13.00
CA GLY A 58 -8.40 3.41 11.72
C GLY A 58 -8.92 2.31 10.79
N LEU A 59 -9.09 1.09 11.30
CA LEU A 59 -9.60 -0.05 10.56
C LEU A 59 -11.03 0.19 10.04
N THR A 60 -11.95 0.65 10.90
CA THR A 60 -13.34 0.91 10.51
C THR A 60 -13.43 2.01 9.45
N LEU A 61 -12.70 3.12 9.63
CA LEU A 61 -12.70 4.21 8.65
C LEU A 61 -12.05 3.77 7.33
N THR A 62 -10.92 3.08 7.39
CA THR A 62 -10.24 2.59 6.18
C THR A 62 -11.10 1.59 5.43
N THR A 63 -11.76 0.67 6.13
CA THR A 63 -12.67 -0.30 5.51
C THR A 63 -13.88 0.38 4.88
N PHE A 64 -14.47 1.37 5.56
CA PHE A 64 -15.60 2.13 5.04
C PHE A 64 -15.23 2.93 3.78
N VAL A 65 -14.14 3.69 3.83
CA VAL A 65 -13.64 4.48 2.70
C VAL A 65 -13.27 3.57 1.53
N SER A 66 -12.53 2.49 1.78
CA SER A 66 -12.14 1.53 0.75
C SER A 66 -13.34 0.85 0.11
N GLY A 67 -14.33 0.45 0.91
CA GLY A 67 -15.58 -0.11 0.42
C GLY A 67 -16.37 0.87 -0.46
N ALA A 68 -16.49 2.12 -0.03
CA ALA A 68 -17.14 3.17 -0.81
C ALA A 68 -16.42 3.42 -2.14
N LEU A 69 -15.08 3.47 -2.14
CA LEU A 69 -14.28 3.63 -3.36
C LEU A 69 -14.44 2.44 -4.31
N ILE A 70 -14.43 1.22 -3.81
CA ILE A 70 -14.65 0.00 -4.61
C ILE A 70 -16.05 0.02 -5.24
N ILE A 71 -17.08 0.30 -4.45
CA ILE A 71 -18.47 0.32 -4.93
C ILE A 71 -18.64 1.40 -6.00
N SER A 72 -18.13 2.60 -5.77
CA SER A 72 -18.21 3.72 -6.73
C SER A 72 -17.49 3.42 -8.05
N GLY A 73 -16.40 2.65 -8.01
CA GLY A 73 -15.62 2.31 -9.20
C GLY A 73 -16.03 1.00 -9.90
N LEU A 74 -16.95 0.22 -9.32
CA LEU A 74 -17.38 -1.08 -9.87
C LEU A 74 -17.85 -1.03 -11.34
N PRO A 75 -18.66 -0.04 -11.78
CA PRO A 75 -19.15 0.01 -13.15
C PRO A 75 -18.03 0.14 -14.19
N THR A 76 -16.94 0.81 -13.82
CA THR A 76 -15.85 1.19 -14.72
C THR A 76 -14.61 0.31 -14.61
N ARG A 77 -14.62 -0.69 -13.74
CA ARG A 77 -13.49 -1.57 -13.43
C ARG A 77 -12.86 -2.30 -14.63
N ARG A 78 -13.62 -2.47 -15.72
CA ARG A 78 -13.22 -3.20 -16.93
C ARG A 78 -12.74 -2.29 -18.06
N LEU A 79 -12.73 -0.99 -17.87
CA LEU A 79 -12.28 -0.06 -18.90
C LEU A 79 -10.78 -0.22 -19.16
N PRO A 80 -10.35 -0.15 -20.44
CA PRO A 80 -8.93 -0.22 -20.80
C PRO A 80 -8.17 0.96 -20.16
N ALA A 81 -7.05 0.65 -19.53
CA ALA A 81 -6.22 1.62 -18.85
C ALA A 81 -5.16 2.20 -19.79
N ARG A 82 -4.94 3.50 -19.71
CA ARG A 82 -3.79 4.18 -20.32
C ARG A 82 -2.61 4.19 -19.35
N ASN A 83 -1.40 4.41 -19.88
CA ASN A 83 -0.20 4.55 -19.03
C ASN A 83 -0.31 5.74 -18.07
N ILE A 84 -1.01 6.80 -18.46
CA ILE A 84 -1.29 7.95 -17.59
C ILE A 84 -2.17 7.58 -16.40
N ASP A 85 -3.10 6.63 -16.56
CA ASP A 85 -3.97 6.18 -15.46
C ASP A 85 -3.18 5.37 -14.42
N LEU A 86 -2.15 4.61 -14.85
CA LEU A 86 -1.21 3.94 -13.95
C LEU A 86 -0.40 4.93 -13.11
N LEU A 87 0.12 5.98 -13.75
CA LEU A 87 0.85 7.05 -13.04
C LEU A 87 -0.07 7.81 -12.08
N ALA A 88 -1.29 8.10 -12.50
CA ALA A 88 -2.27 8.78 -11.65
C ALA A 88 -2.62 7.95 -10.41
N VAL A 89 -2.88 6.64 -10.57
CA VAL A 89 -3.17 5.75 -9.44
C VAL A 89 -1.97 5.61 -8.53
N MET A 90 -0.75 5.54 -9.08
CA MET A 90 0.48 5.49 -8.30
C MET A 90 0.63 6.74 -7.42
N LEU A 91 0.44 7.92 -7.99
CA LEU A 91 0.49 9.19 -7.23
C LEU A 91 -0.60 9.25 -6.16
N LEU A 92 -1.85 8.94 -6.51
CA LEU A 92 -2.95 8.91 -5.55
C LEU A 92 -2.69 7.93 -4.41
N PHE A 93 -2.08 6.80 -4.69
CA PHE A 93 -1.72 5.81 -3.70
C PHE A 93 -0.75 6.38 -2.65
N TRP A 94 0.31 7.05 -3.09
CA TRP A 94 1.32 7.63 -2.20
C TRP A 94 0.85 8.86 -1.43
N PHE A 95 -0.21 9.54 -1.87
CA PHE A 95 -0.75 10.70 -1.17
C PHE A 95 -1.99 10.39 -0.31
N VAL A 96 -2.86 9.50 -0.79
CA VAL A 96 -4.17 9.25 -0.15
C VAL A 96 -4.07 8.16 0.93
N LEU A 97 -3.38 7.04 0.65
CA LEU A 97 -3.31 5.96 1.64
C LEU A 97 -2.61 6.36 2.95
N PRO A 98 -1.55 7.20 2.95
CA PRO A 98 -0.95 7.66 4.20
C PRO A 98 -1.91 8.43 5.11
N ILE A 99 -2.95 9.08 4.56
CA ILE A 99 -3.98 9.76 5.36
C ILE A 99 -4.69 8.75 6.27
N LEU A 100 -5.09 7.62 5.71
CA LEU A 100 -5.74 6.55 6.46
C LEU A 100 -4.75 5.82 7.39
N ALA A 101 -3.53 5.59 6.91
CA ALA A 101 -2.46 4.93 7.66
C ALA A 101 -1.97 5.74 8.86
N SER A 102 -2.11 7.08 8.84
CA SER A 102 -1.68 7.97 9.91
C SER A 102 -2.56 7.91 11.16
N ILE A 103 -3.82 7.50 11.04
CA ILE A 103 -4.77 7.51 12.16
C ILE A 103 -4.27 6.72 13.37
N PRO A 104 -3.84 5.45 13.24
CA PRO A 104 -3.28 4.71 14.38
C PRO A 104 -1.99 5.33 14.94
N LEU A 105 -1.17 5.98 14.08
CA LEU A 105 0.09 6.59 14.48
C LEU A 105 -0.10 7.79 15.41
N THR A 106 -1.26 8.42 15.43
CA THR A 106 -1.55 9.54 16.37
C THR A 106 -1.53 9.11 17.85
N SER A 107 -1.52 7.80 18.13
CA SER A 107 -1.34 7.27 19.48
C SER A 107 0.12 7.05 19.90
N ALA A 108 1.07 7.19 18.98
CA ALA A 108 2.48 7.04 19.29
C ALA A 108 2.98 8.17 20.19
N ILE A 109 3.88 7.84 21.11
CA ILE A 109 4.38 8.78 22.14
C ILE A 109 5.08 9.98 21.50
N GLN A 110 5.83 9.76 20.43
CA GLN A 110 6.60 10.80 19.74
C GLN A 110 5.77 11.58 18.71
N VAL A 111 4.60 11.07 18.30
CA VAL A 111 3.72 11.69 17.30
C VAL A 111 2.73 12.62 18.00
N ARG A 112 2.98 13.93 17.93
CA ARG A 112 2.20 14.95 18.66
C ARG A 112 1.10 15.64 17.84
N SER A 113 1.02 15.36 16.55
CA SER A 113 0.05 15.97 15.64
C SER A 113 -0.32 15.03 14.51
N PHE A 114 -1.47 15.28 13.86
CA PHE A 114 -1.88 14.55 12.67
C PHE A 114 -0.85 14.68 11.54
N MET A 115 -0.26 15.86 11.34
CA MET A 115 0.78 16.10 10.33
C MET A 115 2.04 15.27 10.58
N ALA A 116 2.44 15.13 11.85
CA ALA A 116 3.55 14.26 12.22
C ALA A 116 3.23 12.78 11.93
N GLY A 117 2.00 12.34 12.25
CA GLY A 117 1.52 10.99 11.91
C GLY A 117 1.43 10.75 10.40
N TYR A 118 0.96 11.73 9.65
CA TYR A 118 0.92 11.66 8.18
C TYR A 118 2.34 11.57 7.58
N PHE A 119 3.26 12.40 8.05
CA PHE A 119 4.66 12.35 7.63
C PHE A 119 5.29 10.98 7.92
N GLU A 120 5.05 10.44 9.13
CA GLU A 120 5.51 9.11 9.53
C GLU A 120 4.93 8.01 8.61
N ALA A 121 3.62 8.10 8.28
CA ALA A 121 2.97 7.17 7.38
C ALA A 121 3.50 7.25 5.94
N VAL A 122 3.72 8.46 5.42
CA VAL A 122 4.34 8.67 4.09
C VAL A 122 5.74 8.10 4.07
N SER A 123 6.56 8.43 5.07
CA SER A 123 7.94 7.95 5.17
C SER A 123 8.01 6.42 5.22
N SER A 124 7.14 5.79 6.01
CA SER A 124 7.07 4.33 6.11
C SER A 124 6.64 3.70 4.79
N LEU A 125 5.54 4.19 4.17
CA LEU A 125 5.02 3.66 2.91
C LEU A 125 5.98 3.87 1.73
N THR A 126 6.66 5.02 1.65
CA THR A 126 7.66 5.26 0.60
C THR A 126 8.99 4.59 0.86
N THR A 127 9.11 3.84 1.96
CA THR A 127 10.33 3.14 2.37
C THR A 127 11.56 4.06 2.52
N SER A 128 11.33 5.36 2.79
CA SER A 128 12.43 6.34 2.88
C SER A 128 13.21 6.28 4.20
N GLY A 129 12.65 5.64 5.24
CA GLY A 129 13.30 5.45 6.54
C GLY A 129 13.42 6.70 7.41
N GLY A 130 13.05 7.88 6.91
CA GLY A 130 12.97 9.11 7.70
C GLY A 130 11.65 9.16 8.48
N GLY A 131 11.65 9.69 9.71
CA GLY A 131 10.42 9.74 10.46
C GLY A 131 10.52 10.63 11.70
N VAL A 132 9.38 10.84 12.34
CA VAL A 132 9.25 11.56 13.62
C VAL A 132 9.64 10.66 14.79
N ILE A 133 9.45 9.35 14.64
CA ILE A 133 9.82 8.36 15.66
C ILE A 133 11.31 8.05 15.53
N ILE A 134 12.11 8.83 16.26
CA ILE A 134 13.59 8.74 16.25
C ILE A 134 14.06 7.66 17.23
N TYR A 135 13.31 7.46 18.33
CA TYR A 135 13.67 6.53 19.40
C TYR A 135 12.64 5.39 19.49
N PRO A 136 12.75 4.35 18.64
CA PRO A 136 11.78 3.26 18.62
C PRO A 136 11.67 2.50 19.95
N GLN A 137 12.73 2.49 20.77
CA GLN A 137 12.74 1.85 22.11
C GLN A 137 11.75 2.44 23.10
N PHE A 138 11.24 3.65 22.84
CA PHE A 138 10.23 4.30 23.69
C PHE A 138 8.80 4.13 23.18
N GLU A 139 8.63 3.48 22.03
CA GLU A 139 7.33 3.23 21.45
C GLU A 139 6.82 1.82 21.78
N ASP A 140 5.51 1.69 21.90
CA ASP A 140 4.86 0.41 22.13
C ASP A 140 4.91 -0.51 20.90
N ALA A 141 5.00 -1.80 21.15
CA ALA A 141 5.09 -2.83 20.10
C ALA A 141 4.06 -2.70 18.96
N PRO A 142 2.77 -2.35 19.19
CA PRO A 142 1.80 -2.18 18.11
C PRO A 142 2.19 -1.09 17.10
N ILE A 143 2.78 0.01 17.57
CA ILE A 143 3.22 1.12 16.71
C ILE A 143 4.41 0.69 15.85
N LEU A 144 5.37 -0.01 16.44
CA LEU A 144 6.54 -0.53 15.71
C LEU A 144 6.12 -1.55 14.64
N VAL A 145 5.23 -2.47 15.01
CA VAL A 145 4.67 -3.45 14.06
C VAL A 145 3.93 -2.74 12.91
N TRP A 146 3.18 -1.67 13.22
CA TRP A 146 2.47 -0.92 12.18
C TRP A 146 3.44 -0.22 11.22
N ARG A 147 4.48 0.45 11.71
CA ARG A 147 5.53 1.06 10.88
C ARG A 147 6.20 0.04 9.96
N ALA A 148 6.58 -1.11 10.52
CA ALA A 148 7.21 -2.18 9.74
C ALA A 148 6.28 -2.72 8.65
N LEU A 149 4.98 -2.91 8.95
CA LEU A 149 3.97 -3.34 7.97
C LEU A 149 3.70 -2.29 6.89
N LEU A 150 3.70 -0.99 7.24
CA LEU A 150 3.58 0.08 6.25
C LEU A 150 4.77 0.07 5.28
N GLY A 151 5.99 -0.07 5.78
CA GLY A 151 7.17 -0.20 4.94
C GLY A 151 7.12 -1.44 4.05
N TRP A 152 6.73 -2.58 4.61
CA TRP A 152 6.57 -3.83 3.88
C TRP A 152 5.52 -3.72 2.76
N LEU A 153 4.36 -3.15 3.07
CA LEU A 153 3.29 -2.91 2.10
C LEU A 153 3.74 -1.94 1.01
N GLY A 154 4.43 -0.87 1.40
CA GLY A 154 4.99 0.12 0.49
C GLY A 154 6.03 -0.48 -0.46
N GLY A 155 6.95 -1.30 0.04
CA GLY A 155 7.92 -2.04 -0.76
C GLY A 155 7.26 -2.96 -1.79
N LEU A 156 6.24 -3.71 -1.38
CA LEU A 156 5.44 -4.56 -2.27
C LEU A 156 4.79 -3.74 -3.39
N TRP A 157 4.13 -2.63 -3.05
CA TRP A 157 3.47 -1.78 -4.05
C TRP A 157 4.46 -1.09 -4.97
N THR A 158 5.63 -0.68 -4.46
CA THR A 158 6.71 -0.12 -5.30
C THR A 158 7.14 -1.11 -6.38
N LEU A 159 7.33 -2.39 -6.02
CA LEU A 159 7.66 -3.45 -6.98
C LEU A 159 6.55 -3.66 -8.01
N VAL A 160 5.29 -3.70 -7.56
CA VAL A 160 4.13 -3.87 -8.45
C VAL A 160 4.01 -2.71 -9.43
N PHE A 161 4.13 -1.46 -8.96
CA PHE A 161 4.08 -0.28 -9.81
C PHE A 161 5.29 -0.22 -10.76
N ALA A 162 6.49 -0.54 -10.28
CA ALA A 162 7.68 -0.58 -11.12
C ALA A 162 7.47 -1.53 -12.31
N VAL A 163 7.01 -2.76 -12.06
CA VAL A 163 6.73 -3.72 -13.13
C VAL A 163 5.60 -3.23 -14.04
N ALA A 164 4.49 -2.74 -13.49
CA ALA A 164 3.34 -2.30 -14.28
C ALA A 164 3.64 -1.07 -15.18
N VAL A 165 4.48 -0.15 -14.70
CA VAL A 165 4.84 1.08 -15.41
C VAL A 165 6.00 0.84 -16.39
N LEU A 166 7.01 0.04 -16.02
CA LEU A 166 8.20 -0.17 -16.86
C LEU A 166 7.99 -1.24 -17.95
N ALA A 167 7.06 -2.17 -17.76
CA ALA A 167 6.76 -3.22 -18.73
C ALA A 167 6.52 -2.69 -20.17
N PRO A 168 5.78 -1.57 -20.38
CA PRO A 168 5.55 -1.05 -21.74
C PRO A 168 6.80 -0.49 -22.42
N PHE A 169 7.80 -0.07 -21.66
CA PHE A 169 8.95 0.68 -22.21
C PHE A 169 10.06 -0.21 -22.78
N ALA A 170 10.01 -1.54 -22.60
CA ALA A 170 11.01 -2.49 -23.12
C ALA A 170 12.46 -1.98 -23.01
N ILE A 171 12.81 -1.34 -21.87
CA ILE A 171 14.06 -0.61 -21.70
C ILE A 171 15.22 -1.62 -21.70
N GLY A 172 16.11 -1.47 -22.67
CA GLY A 172 17.43 -2.11 -22.68
C GLY A 172 17.56 -3.43 -23.41
N GLY A 173 16.77 -3.72 -24.45
CA GLY A 173 17.02 -4.87 -25.32
C GLY A 173 16.80 -6.26 -24.69
N LEU A 174 16.49 -6.31 -23.41
CA LEU A 174 15.94 -7.48 -22.76
C LEU A 174 14.46 -7.55 -23.11
N SER A 175 14.20 -8.00 -24.33
CA SER A 175 12.87 -8.51 -24.66
C SER A 175 12.64 -9.74 -23.78
N LEU A 176 12.05 -9.52 -22.61
CA LEU A 176 11.44 -10.58 -21.80
C LEU A 176 10.17 -11.10 -22.54
N VAL A 177 10.30 -11.16 -23.87
CA VAL A 177 9.34 -11.71 -24.82
C VAL A 177 9.15 -13.16 -24.44
N GLY A 178 7.99 -13.46 -23.88
CA GLY A 178 7.64 -14.81 -23.42
C GLY A 178 7.41 -14.92 -21.91
N SER A 179 7.72 -13.91 -21.11
CA SER A 179 7.35 -13.92 -19.69
C SER A 179 5.86 -13.61 -19.53
N PRO A 180 5.08 -14.48 -18.86
CA PRO A 180 3.66 -14.22 -18.58
C PRO A 180 3.42 -12.96 -17.74
N LEU A 181 4.48 -12.40 -17.13
CA LEU A 181 4.48 -11.15 -16.38
C LEU A 181 4.32 -9.90 -17.26
N LEU A 182 4.77 -9.99 -18.53
CA LEU A 182 4.96 -8.85 -19.40
C LEU A 182 4.08 -8.92 -20.67
N GLN A 183 3.10 -9.83 -20.72
CA GLN A 183 2.09 -9.79 -21.77
C GLN A 183 1.32 -8.48 -21.67
N HIS A 184 1.75 -7.52 -22.48
CA HIS A 184 1.18 -6.20 -22.58
C HIS A 184 -0.13 -6.29 -23.38
N ASP A 185 -1.21 -6.47 -22.68
CA ASP A 185 -2.57 -6.28 -23.20
C ASP A 185 -2.84 -4.78 -23.15
N GLU A 186 -2.71 -4.07 -24.26
CA GLU A 186 -2.99 -2.63 -24.35
C GLU A 186 -4.43 -2.31 -23.92
N ASP A 187 -5.33 -3.26 -24.12
CA ASP A 187 -6.74 -3.17 -23.74
C ASP A 187 -7.04 -3.65 -22.31
N ALA A 188 -6.02 -4.01 -21.52
CA ALA A 188 -6.25 -4.51 -20.18
C ALA A 188 -6.72 -3.41 -19.24
N ALA A 189 -7.71 -3.72 -18.41
CA ALA A 189 -8.19 -2.83 -17.36
C ALA A 189 -7.09 -2.53 -16.32
N LEU A 190 -7.16 -1.37 -15.67
CA LEU A 190 -6.20 -0.91 -14.68
C LEU A 190 -5.98 -1.92 -13.55
N SER A 191 -7.08 -2.49 -13.03
CA SER A 191 -7.04 -3.54 -12.01
C SER A 191 -6.31 -4.82 -12.50
N SER A 192 -6.40 -5.15 -13.77
CA SER A 192 -5.69 -6.29 -14.35
C SER A 192 -4.20 -6.01 -14.55
N ARG A 193 -3.85 -4.78 -14.96
CA ARG A 193 -2.45 -4.35 -15.13
C ARG A 193 -1.66 -4.37 -13.81
N LEU A 194 -2.29 -4.05 -12.70
CA LEU A 194 -1.69 -4.12 -11.36
C LEU A 194 -1.85 -5.52 -10.73
N GLY A 195 -2.97 -6.18 -10.96
CA GLY A 195 -3.27 -7.48 -10.37
C GLY A 195 -2.42 -8.63 -10.93
N ARG A 196 -1.95 -8.56 -12.18
CA ARG A 196 -1.06 -9.60 -12.76
C ARG A 196 0.31 -9.60 -12.07
N PRO A 197 1.07 -8.46 -12.02
CA PRO A 197 2.32 -8.40 -11.29
C PRO A 197 2.16 -8.75 -9.80
N MET A 198 1.09 -8.27 -9.16
CA MET A 198 0.82 -8.56 -7.75
C MET A 198 0.73 -10.06 -7.48
N ARG A 199 -0.02 -10.82 -8.31
CA ARG A 199 -0.18 -12.28 -8.14
C ARG A 199 1.13 -13.05 -8.27
N VAL A 200 2.08 -12.53 -9.04
CA VAL A 200 3.37 -13.19 -9.23
C VAL A 200 4.37 -12.74 -8.16
N ILE A 201 4.46 -11.45 -7.87
CA ILE A 201 5.43 -10.90 -6.91
C ILE A 201 5.08 -11.31 -5.48
N PHE A 202 3.81 -11.24 -5.10
CA PHE A 202 3.34 -11.44 -3.73
C PHE A 202 3.80 -12.76 -3.09
N PRO A 203 3.66 -13.95 -3.73
CA PRO A 203 4.09 -15.20 -3.09
C PRO A 203 5.60 -15.27 -2.83
N TYR A 204 6.43 -14.73 -3.74
CA TYR A 204 7.87 -14.68 -3.53
C TYR A 204 8.25 -13.68 -2.42
N TYR A 205 7.59 -12.52 -2.42
CA TYR A 205 7.80 -11.50 -1.40
C TYR A 205 7.41 -12.02 -0.01
N LEU A 206 6.30 -12.74 0.08
CA LEU A 206 5.84 -13.37 1.31
C LEU A 206 6.79 -14.51 1.75
N ALA A 207 7.25 -15.35 0.83
CA ALA A 207 8.20 -16.43 1.14
C ALA A 207 9.52 -15.88 1.70
N LEU A 208 10.07 -14.83 1.08
CA LEU A 208 11.26 -14.13 1.59
C LEU A 208 11.00 -13.52 2.98
N THR A 209 9.81 -12.98 3.23
CA THR A 209 9.43 -12.44 4.54
C THR A 209 9.44 -13.54 5.60
N ILE A 210 8.82 -14.68 5.32
CA ILE A 210 8.78 -15.82 6.25
C ILE A 210 10.20 -16.32 6.54
N LEU A 211 11.03 -16.48 5.51
CA LEU A 211 12.44 -16.88 5.68
C LEU A 211 13.22 -15.87 6.52
N GLY A 212 13.00 -14.57 6.29
CA GLY A 212 13.61 -13.50 7.07
C GLY A 212 13.19 -13.55 8.55
N VAL A 213 11.90 -13.73 8.84
CA VAL A 213 11.40 -13.87 10.21
C VAL A 213 12.01 -15.08 10.91
N ILE A 214 12.05 -16.24 10.24
CA ILE A 214 12.65 -17.46 10.79
C ILE A 214 14.14 -17.25 11.06
N GLY A 215 14.88 -16.67 10.12
CA GLY A 215 16.31 -16.39 10.27
C GLY A 215 16.61 -15.46 11.44
N MET A 216 15.85 -14.37 11.59
CA MET A 216 16.00 -13.41 12.70
C MET A 216 15.62 -14.03 14.04
N ALA A 217 14.58 -14.86 14.09
CA ALA A 217 14.15 -15.55 15.29
C ALA A 217 15.18 -16.62 15.73
N ALA A 218 15.78 -17.35 14.78
CA ALA A 218 16.86 -18.29 15.05
C ALA A 218 18.12 -17.63 15.62
N GLY A 219 18.32 -16.32 15.34
CA GLY A 219 19.38 -15.50 15.94
C GLY A 219 19.16 -15.10 17.40
N GLY A 220 18.07 -15.58 18.04
CA GLY A 220 17.78 -15.34 19.47
C GLY A 220 17.02 -14.05 19.77
N ASN A 221 16.56 -13.33 18.77
CA ASN A 221 15.73 -12.15 18.95
C ASN A 221 14.28 -12.52 19.34
N GLY A 222 13.62 -11.67 20.11
CA GLY A 222 12.21 -11.86 20.43
C GLY A 222 11.34 -11.85 19.16
N PHE A 223 10.20 -12.56 19.18
CA PHE A 223 9.34 -12.73 17.99
C PHE A 223 8.92 -11.40 17.33
N VAL A 224 8.46 -10.43 18.12
CA VAL A 224 8.01 -9.10 17.60
C VAL A 224 9.19 -8.37 16.97
N SER A 225 10.37 -8.39 17.59
CA SER A 225 11.57 -7.76 17.05
C SER A 225 12.01 -8.45 15.74
N SER A 226 12.04 -9.78 15.71
CA SER A 226 12.37 -10.56 14.51
C SER A 226 11.41 -10.25 13.36
N PHE A 227 10.13 -10.14 13.67
CA PHE A 227 9.10 -9.79 12.70
C PHE A 227 9.32 -8.39 12.12
N CYS A 228 9.49 -7.37 12.98
CA CYS A 228 9.73 -5.99 12.53
C CYS A 228 11.03 -5.86 11.72
N MET A 229 12.13 -6.50 12.18
CA MET A 229 13.41 -6.48 11.47
C MET A 229 13.34 -7.15 10.10
N ALA A 230 12.64 -8.30 9.99
CA ALA A 230 12.49 -8.98 8.71
C ALA A 230 11.67 -8.16 7.71
N LEU A 231 10.56 -7.55 8.15
CA LEU A 231 9.75 -6.68 7.29
C LEU A 231 10.53 -5.45 6.82
N SER A 232 11.22 -4.78 7.74
CA SER A 232 12.07 -3.62 7.44
C SER A 232 13.24 -3.94 6.52
N GLY A 233 13.88 -5.12 6.73
CA GLY A 233 15.01 -5.56 5.91
C GLY A 233 14.59 -5.85 4.46
N ILE A 234 13.45 -6.51 4.25
CA ILE A 234 12.95 -6.87 2.92
C ILE A 234 12.43 -5.63 2.16
N SER A 235 11.78 -4.71 2.87
CA SER A 235 11.31 -3.46 2.26
C SER A 235 12.41 -2.43 2.05
N GLY A 236 13.57 -2.59 2.69
CA GLY A 236 14.67 -1.62 2.64
C GLY A 236 14.42 -0.35 3.46
N THR A 237 13.40 -0.34 4.33
CA THR A 237 13.05 0.84 5.16
C THR A 237 14.07 1.17 6.23
N GLY A 238 14.84 0.20 6.73
CA GLY A 238 15.84 0.43 7.77
C GLY A 238 15.29 0.92 9.12
N THR A 239 13.99 0.79 9.35
CA THR A 239 13.28 1.27 10.55
C THR A 239 13.19 0.20 11.64
N SER A 240 14.28 -0.46 11.93
CA SER A 240 14.38 -1.48 13.00
C SER A 240 15.00 -0.90 14.27
#